data_c799b6fddd40fe49326c1218c70eaf23
#
_entry.id   c799b6fddd40fe49326c1218c70eaf23
#
_cell.length_a   1.000
_cell.length_b   1.000
_cell.length_c   1.000
_cell.angle_alpha   90.00
_cell.angle_beta   90.00
_cell.angle_gamma   90.00
#
_symmetry.space_group_name_H-M   'P 1'
#
loop_
_entity.id
_entity.type
_entity.pdbx_description
1 polymer ?
#
loop_
_entity_poly.entity_id
_entity_poly.type
_entity_poly.pdbx_seq_one_letter_code
_entity_poly.pdbx_strand_id
1 'polypeptide(L)'
;LHKAIRRQRQMCIRDRIYIEASADGSTLHFAIYGHETRDPNRTVRYESETTSTEDPTSSLTEDANASFGTIEQTSYGYQGSTARLWKIVNDNGNETKEQVNSSTYRMTSDVYTVGTKTDNAAARAEMQAAIAANDLAKAKEVAAKYSQSSSSSSSSEKKEDSSDDSDSDGTEKTDDSSDTEKTEDDED
;
A
#
# COMPACT_ATOMS: atom_id res chain seq x y z
N LEU A 1 -25.14 -5.59 8.17
CA LEU A 1 -24.32 -4.38 7.95
C LEU A 1 -25.24 -3.21 7.59
N HIS A 2 -25.59 -2.37 8.60
CA HIS A 2 -26.45 -1.21 8.38
C HIS A 2 -25.60 -0.05 7.88
N LYS A 3 -25.75 0.30 6.61
CA LYS A 3 -25.22 1.55 6.04
C LYS A 3 -26.00 2.71 6.67
N ALA A 4 -25.36 3.41 7.59
CA ALA A 4 -25.92 4.65 8.15
C ALA A 4 -25.74 5.77 7.12
N ILE A 5 -26.78 6.04 6.35
CA ILE A 5 -26.84 7.23 5.49
C ILE A 5 -27.10 8.42 6.41
N ARG A 6 -26.06 9.16 6.77
CA ARG A 6 -26.22 10.45 7.46
C ARG A 6 -26.55 11.52 6.43
N ARG A 7 -27.82 11.86 6.34
CA ARG A 7 -28.28 13.04 5.61
C ARG A 7 -28.21 14.24 6.55
N GLN A 8 -27.28 15.14 6.29
CA GLN A 8 -27.21 16.41 7.03
C GLN A 8 -27.93 17.49 6.21
N ARG A 9 -29.01 18.00 6.75
CA ARG A 9 -29.77 19.12 6.17
C ARG A 9 -29.30 20.41 6.84
N GLN A 10 -28.67 21.29 6.11
CA GLN A 10 -28.37 22.63 6.55
C GLN A 10 -29.30 23.60 5.83
N MET A 11 -30.19 24.21 6.59
CA MET A 11 -31.18 25.17 6.09
C MET A 11 -30.68 26.57 6.39
N CYS A 12 -30.19 27.32 5.37
CA CYS A 12 -29.95 28.74 5.52
C CYS A 12 -31.24 29.51 5.31
N ILE A 13 -31.72 30.21 6.35
CA ILE A 13 -33.04 30.83 6.40
C ILE A 13 -33.19 32.04 5.45
N ARG A 14 -32.12 32.59 4.93
CA ARG A 14 -32.14 33.77 4.04
C ARG A 14 -32.08 33.45 2.56
N ASP A 15 -31.29 32.44 2.20
CA ASP A 15 -31.13 32.03 0.80
C ASP A 15 -31.64 30.60 0.72
N ARG A 16 -32.68 30.37 -0.05
CA ARG A 16 -33.32 29.04 -0.19
C ARG A 16 -32.39 28.05 -0.89
N ILE A 17 -31.32 27.70 -0.23
CA ILE A 17 -30.35 26.71 -0.69
C ILE A 17 -30.55 25.42 0.11
N TYR A 18 -30.70 24.32 -0.59
CA TYR A 18 -30.71 22.98 -0.02
C TYR A 18 -29.41 22.28 -0.39
N ILE A 19 -28.68 21.76 0.61
CA ILE A 19 -27.46 20.99 0.41
C ILE A 19 -27.73 19.56 0.82
N GLU A 20 -27.56 18.64 -0.09
CA GLU A 20 -27.61 17.19 0.14
C GLU A 20 -26.19 16.64 0.11
N ALA A 21 -25.84 15.81 1.10
CA ALA A 21 -24.59 15.11 1.15
C ALA A 21 -24.84 13.62 1.37
N SER A 22 -24.17 12.78 0.60
CA SER A 22 -24.19 11.34 0.77
C SER A 22 -22.79 10.76 0.63
N ALA A 23 -22.52 9.64 1.31
CA ALA A 23 -21.28 8.90 1.23
C ALA A 23 -21.56 7.49 0.76
N ASP A 24 -20.77 7.02 -0.22
CA ASP A 24 -20.79 5.64 -0.68
C ASP A 24 -19.34 5.12 -0.73
N GLY A 25 -19.02 4.26 0.24
CA GLY A 25 -17.65 3.80 0.43
C GLY A 25 -16.68 4.95 0.71
N SER A 26 -15.71 5.17 -0.16
CA SER A 26 -14.73 6.27 -0.10
C SER A 26 -15.15 7.52 -0.90
N THR A 27 -16.31 7.50 -1.51
CA THR A 27 -16.80 8.61 -2.35
C THR A 27 -17.82 9.45 -1.60
N LEU A 28 -17.63 10.78 -1.65
CA LEU A 28 -18.56 11.76 -1.11
C LEU A 28 -19.27 12.49 -2.25
N HIS A 29 -20.59 12.55 -2.19
CA HIS A 29 -21.43 13.27 -3.14
C HIS A 29 -22.10 14.46 -2.43
N PHE A 30 -21.97 15.63 -3.05
CA PHE A 30 -22.67 16.83 -2.60
C PHE A 30 -23.50 17.38 -3.74
N ALA A 31 -24.77 17.65 -3.46
CA ALA A 31 -25.67 18.35 -4.39
C ALA A 31 -26.21 19.61 -3.73
N ILE A 32 -26.14 20.72 -4.46
CA ILE A 32 -26.61 22.01 -4.00
C ILE A 32 -27.77 22.43 -4.88
N TYR A 33 -28.95 22.62 -4.27
CA TYR A 33 -30.17 23.03 -4.95
C TYR A 33 -30.53 24.44 -4.50
N GLY A 34 -30.85 25.30 -5.46
CA GLY A 34 -31.24 26.67 -5.19
C GLY A 34 -31.74 27.37 -6.44
N HIS A 35 -32.23 28.58 -6.29
CA HIS A 35 -32.58 29.44 -7.40
C HIS A 35 -31.37 30.29 -7.79
N GLU A 36 -30.90 30.17 -9.02
CA GLU A 36 -29.79 30.97 -9.53
C GLU A 36 -30.23 32.40 -9.78
N THR A 37 -29.60 33.36 -9.12
CA THR A 37 -29.88 34.79 -9.19
C THR A 37 -28.74 35.61 -9.79
N ARG A 38 -27.62 34.94 -10.10
CA ARG A 38 -26.45 35.59 -10.69
C ARG A 38 -26.67 35.86 -12.17
N ASP A 39 -25.92 36.86 -12.70
CA ASP A 39 -25.90 37.13 -14.12
C ASP A 39 -25.44 35.87 -14.88
N PRO A 40 -26.15 35.45 -15.94
CA PRO A 40 -25.79 34.27 -16.73
C PRO A 40 -24.41 34.41 -17.41
N ASN A 41 -23.91 35.62 -17.60
CA ASN A 41 -22.57 35.89 -18.16
C ASN A 41 -21.46 35.80 -17.08
N ARG A 42 -21.83 35.61 -15.81
CA ARG A 42 -20.88 35.40 -14.72
C ARG A 42 -20.68 33.93 -14.42
N THR A 43 -19.49 33.44 -14.73
CA THR A 43 -19.10 32.04 -14.43
C THR A 43 -18.04 31.99 -13.34
N VAL A 44 -18.08 30.93 -12.53
CA VAL A 44 -17.09 30.67 -11.48
C VAL A 44 -16.56 29.26 -11.64
N ARG A 45 -15.24 29.13 -11.69
CA ARG A 45 -14.56 27.83 -11.68
C ARG A 45 -13.50 27.80 -10.61
N TYR A 46 -13.15 26.59 -10.18
CA TYR A 46 -12.08 26.35 -9.22
C TYR A 46 -10.99 25.52 -9.86
N GLU A 47 -9.74 25.92 -9.64
CA GLU A 47 -8.56 25.22 -10.13
C GLU A 47 -7.66 24.87 -8.95
N SER A 48 -7.24 23.61 -8.87
CA SER A 48 -6.25 23.15 -7.90
C SER A 48 -4.87 23.14 -8.56
N GLU A 49 -3.90 23.72 -7.88
CA GLU A 49 -2.50 23.75 -8.28
C GLU A 49 -1.65 23.07 -7.21
N THR A 50 -0.99 21.96 -7.55
CA THR A 50 -0.01 21.33 -6.67
C THR A 50 1.32 22.06 -6.82
N THR A 51 1.80 22.64 -5.72
CA THR A 51 3.03 23.47 -5.72
C THR A 51 4.27 22.67 -5.35
N SER A 52 4.12 21.62 -4.55
CA SER A 52 5.22 20.71 -4.19
C SER A 52 4.69 19.33 -3.84
N THR A 53 5.55 18.33 -4.04
CA THR A 53 5.34 16.95 -3.63
C THR A 53 6.58 16.46 -2.89
N GLU A 54 6.38 15.56 -1.92
CA GLU A 54 7.43 14.94 -1.14
C GLU A 54 7.16 13.42 -1.11
N ASP A 55 8.10 12.64 -1.66
CA ASP A 55 7.92 11.18 -1.74
C ASP A 55 8.12 10.51 -0.38
N PRO A 56 7.43 9.39 -0.11
CA PRO A 56 7.57 8.63 1.13
C PRO A 56 9.02 8.18 1.34
N THR A 57 9.53 8.34 2.55
CA THR A 57 10.81 7.78 2.98
C THR A 57 10.60 6.42 3.63
N SER A 58 11.64 5.59 3.68
CA SER A 58 11.60 4.32 4.41
C SER A 58 11.95 4.55 5.88
N SER A 59 11.21 3.89 6.76
CA SER A 59 11.49 3.81 8.19
C SER A 59 11.66 2.34 8.57
N LEU A 60 12.80 1.98 9.15
CA LEU A 60 13.11 0.61 9.53
C LEU A 60 12.98 0.43 11.03
N THR A 61 12.31 -0.67 11.43
CA THR A 61 12.15 -1.08 12.83
C THR A 61 12.77 -2.45 13.04
N GLU A 62 13.53 -2.63 14.09
CA GLU A 62 14.12 -3.92 14.44
C GLU A 62 13.08 -4.87 15.05
N ASP A 63 13.09 -6.14 14.62
CA ASP A 63 12.47 -7.25 15.30
C ASP A 63 13.51 -8.30 15.66
N ALA A 64 13.86 -8.36 16.95
CA ALA A 64 14.84 -9.29 17.50
C ALA A 64 14.34 -10.76 17.52
N ASN A 65 13.04 -10.99 17.34
CA ASN A 65 12.44 -12.33 17.35
C ASN A 65 12.28 -12.91 15.95
N ALA A 66 12.17 -12.06 14.93
CA ALA A 66 12.09 -12.48 13.55
C ALA A 66 13.44 -12.97 13.01
N SER A 67 13.41 -13.98 12.14
CA SER A 67 14.61 -14.52 11.52
C SER A 67 15.43 -13.45 10.80
N PHE A 68 16.76 -13.58 10.86
CA PHE A 68 17.66 -12.63 10.24
C PHE A 68 17.38 -12.44 8.74
N GLY A 69 17.32 -11.20 8.31
CA GLY A 69 17.09 -10.84 6.91
C GLY A 69 15.63 -10.89 6.45
N THR A 70 14.69 -11.24 7.34
CA THR A 70 13.26 -11.05 7.05
C THR A 70 12.96 -9.56 7.02
N ILE A 71 12.41 -9.07 5.91
CA ILE A 71 12.02 -7.67 5.74
C ILE A 71 10.54 -7.66 5.33
N GLU A 72 9.69 -7.13 6.20
CA GLU A 72 8.26 -7.06 6.00
C GLU A 72 7.78 -5.61 6.03
N GLN A 73 6.98 -5.21 5.05
CA GLN A 73 6.35 -3.89 5.05
C GLN A 73 5.08 -3.92 5.89
N THR A 74 5.11 -3.24 7.03
CA THR A 74 4.00 -3.21 7.99
C THR A 74 3.07 -2.01 7.79
N SER A 75 3.55 -0.95 7.16
CA SER A 75 2.73 0.22 6.81
C SER A 75 3.19 0.84 5.50
N TYR A 76 2.21 1.31 4.72
CA TYR A 76 2.45 2.04 3.49
C TYR A 76 2.49 3.54 3.79
N GLY A 77 3.50 4.19 3.25
CA GLY A 77 3.63 5.64 3.29
C GLY A 77 2.71 6.34 2.29
N TYR A 78 2.50 7.62 2.52
CA TYR A 78 1.77 8.48 1.61
C TYR A 78 2.63 9.67 1.22
N GLN A 79 2.58 10.02 -0.07
CA GLN A 79 3.25 11.19 -0.59
C GLN A 79 2.70 12.46 0.05
N GLY A 80 3.59 13.30 0.54
CA GLY A 80 3.25 14.65 0.98
C GLY A 80 3.02 15.56 -0.21
N SER A 81 2.12 16.53 -0.06
CA SER A 81 1.89 17.54 -1.10
C SER A 81 1.43 18.86 -0.51
N THR A 82 1.78 19.93 -1.19
CA THR A 82 1.21 21.26 -0.94
C THR A 82 0.45 21.70 -2.17
N ALA A 83 -0.79 22.13 -1.96
CA ALA A 83 -1.67 22.56 -3.02
C ALA A 83 -2.32 23.90 -2.69
N ARG A 84 -2.61 24.68 -3.73
CA ARG A 84 -3.38 25.92 -3.67
C ARG A 84 -4.67 25.75 -4.45
N LEU A 85 -5.73 26.31 -3.91
CA LEU A 85 -7.02 26.36 -4.58
C LEU A 85 -7.27 27.78 -5.06
N TRP A 86 -7.50 27.91 -6.34
CA TRP A 86 -7.80 29.15 -7.01
C TRP A 86 -9.28 29.21 -7.40
N LYS A 87 -9.91 30.35 -7.10
CA LYS A 87 -11.23 30.69 -7.61
C LYS A 87 -11.04 31.65 -8.78
N ILE A 88 -11.61 31.28 -9.90
CA ILE A 88 -11.57 32.08 -11.12
C ILE A 88 -12.98 32.51 -11.45
N VAL A 89 -13.18 33.79 -11.47
CA VAL A 89 -14.46 34.43 -11.81
C VAL A 89 -14.31 35.12 -13.16
N ASN A 90 -15.14 34.75 -14.11
CA ASN A 90 -15.30 35.47 -15.36
C ASN A 90 -16.62 36.23 -15.28
N ASP A 91 -16.54 37.53 -15.38
CA ASP A 91 -17.67 38.45 -15.37
C ASP A 91 -17.68 39.26 -16.66
N ASN A 92 -18.61 38.96 -17.56
CA ASN A 92 -18.72 39.63 -18.86
C ASN A 92 -17.40 39.67 -19.66
N GLY A 93 -16.60 38.61 -19.60
CA GLY A 93 -15.32 38.53 -20.29
C GLY A 93 -14.10 39.01 -19.47
N ASN A 94 -14.32 39.61 -18.30
CA ASN A 94 -13.25 39.99 -17.39
C ASN A 94 -12.96 38.84 -16.40
N GLU A 95 -11.78 38.24 -16.50
CA GLU A 95 -11.36 37.15 -15.61
C GLU A 95 -10.56 37.68 -14.42
N THR A 96 -10.96 37.24 -13.21
CA THR A 96 -10.24 37.52 -11.97
C THR A 96 -9.88 36.19 -11.30
N LYS A 97 -8.64 36.08 -10.80
CA LYS A 97 -8.13 34.90 -10.13
C LYS A 97 -7.79 35.25 -8.68
N GLU A 98 -8.38 34.51 -7.73
CA GLU A 98 -8.20 34.71 -6.29
C GLU A 98 -7.78 33.39 -5.65
N GLN A 99 -6.76 33.41 -4.80
CA GLN A 99 -6.40 32.23 -3.99
C GLN A 99 -7.39 32.10 -2.83
N VAL A 100 -8.10 30.99 -2.80
CA VAL A 100 -9.13 30.72 -1.77
C VAL A 100 -8.56 29.95 -0.60
N ASN A 101 -7.67 28.98 -0.90
CA ASN A 101 -7.10 28.11 0.12
C ASN A 101 -5.68 27.65 -0.23
N SER A 102 -4.93 27.28 0.80
CA SER A 102 -3.67 26.55 0.70
C SER A 102 -3.72 25.37 1.66
N SER A 103 -3.44 24.18 1.14
CA SER A 103 -3.48 22.94 1.91
C SER A 103 -2.12 22.26 1.86
N THR A 104 -1.68 21.75 3.01
CA THR A 104 -0.45 20.95 3.11
C THR A 104 -0.80 19.59 3.68
N TYR A 105 -0.48 18.56 2.93
CA TYR A 105 -0.59 17.16 3.32
C TYR A 105 0.81 16.66 3.66
N ARG A 106 1.00 16.22 4.89
CA ARG A 106 2.31 15.74 5.34
C ARG A 106 2.59 14.36 4.76
N MET A 107 3.84 14.16 4.35
CA MET A 107 4.36 12.85 3.98
C MET A 107 4.33 11.91 5.19
N THR A 108 4.04 10.64 4.94
CA THR A 108 4.22 9.55 5.89
C THR A 108 5.15 8.50 5.29
N SER A 109 6.02 7.94 6.12
CA SER A 109 7.02 6.96 5.68
C SER A 109 6.41 5.57 5.50
N ASP A 110 6.98 4.81 4.57
CA ASP A 110 6.83 3.36 4.55
C ASP A 110 7.53 2.76 5.77
N VAL A 111 6.84 1.89 6.50
CA VAL A 111 7.43 1.24 7.68
C VAL A 111 7.73 -0.21 7.36
N TYR A 112 9.00 -0.59 7.55
CA TYR A 112 9.47 -1.96 7.39
C TYR A 112 9.96 -2.52 8.71
N THR A 113 9.58 -3.75 9.01
CA THR A 113 10.12 -4.51 10.14
C THR A 113 11.22 -5.43 9.62
N VAL A 114 12.38 -5.39 10.26
CA VAL A 114 13.58 -6.11 9.85
C VAL A 114 13.99 -7.10 10.94
N GLY A 115 14.02 -8.38 10.60
CA GLY A 115 14.43 -9.46 11.49
C GLY A 115 15.95 -9.46 11.74
N THR A 116 16.34 -9.51 13.01
CA THR A 116 17.76 -9.49 13.43
C THR A 116 18.17 -10.71 14.23
N LYS A 117 17.29 -11.74 14.36
CA LYS A 117 17.59 -12.97 15.11
C LYS A 117 18.64 -13.80 14.38
N THR A 118 19.89 -13.77 14.89
CA THR A 118 21.03 -14.54 14.39
C THR A 118 22.06 -14.76 15.49
N ASP A 119 22.82 -15.83 15.42
CA ASP A 119 23.99 -16.10 16.28
C ASP A 119 25.24 -15.37 15.77
N ASN A 120 25.22 -14.88 14.52
CA ASN A 120 26.34 -14.14 13.95
C ASN A 120 26.31 -12.67 14.40
N ALA A 121 27.20 -12.32 15.32
CA ALA A 121 27.29 -10.98 15.89
C ALA A 121 27.63 -9.90 14.82
N ALA A 122 28.46 -10.24 13.81
CA ALA A 122 28.82 -9.30 12.75
C ALA A 122 27.61 -8.99 11.83
N ALA A 123 26.85 -10.04 11.45
CA ALA A 123 25.64 -9.88 10.68
C ALA A 123 24.61 -8.98 11.39
N ARG A 124 24.42 -9.23 12.69
CA ARG A 124 23.52 -8.43 13.52
C ARG A 124 23.94 -6.97 13.57
N ALA A 125 25.23 -6.70 13.81
CA ALA A 125 25.75 -5.33 13.89
C ALA A 125 25.60 -4.57 12.57
N GLU A 126 25.89 -5.21 11.43
CA GLU A 126 25.71 -4.59 10.10
C GLU A 126 24.22 -4.30 9.82
N MET A 127 23.31 -5.22 10.18
CA MET A 127 21.87 -5.01 10.02
C MET A 127 21.37 -3.88 10.91
N GLN A 128 21.78 -3.83 12.18
CA GLN A 128 21.41 -2.75 13.08
C GLN A 128 21.94 -1.39 12.62
N ALA A 129 23.11 -1.34 12.00
CA ALA A 129 23.64 -0.11 11.40
C ALA A 129 22.76 0.35 10.19
N ALA A 130 22.27 -0.59 9.37
CA ALA A 130 21.36 -0.27 8.27
C ALA A 130 20.00 0.23 8.80
N ILE A 131 19.46 -0.40 9.85
CA ILE A 131 18.23 0.02 10.52
C ILE A 131 18.38 1.42 11.12
N ALA A 132 19.46 1.69 11.83
CA ALA A 132 19.72 3.01 12.42
C ALA A 132 19.86 4.13 11.37
N ALA A 133 20.34 3.79 10.17
CA ALA A 133 20.41 4.69 9.03
C ALA A 133 19.09 4.81 8.26
N ASN A 134 18.06 4.00 8.57
CA ASN A 134 16.83 3.86 7.79
C ASN A 134 17.08 3.54 6.31
N ASP A 135 18.13 2.80 6.01
CA ASP A 135 18.55 2.43 4.65
C ASP A 135 18.05 1.03 4.28
N LEU A 136 16.89 0.99 3.61
CA LEU A 136 16.26 -0.25 3.16
C LEU A 136 17.12 -1.00 2.12
N ALA A 137 17.84 -0.27 1.25
CA ALA A 137 18.67 -0.89 0.22
C ALA A 137 19.84 -1.64 0.89
N LYS A 138 20.49 -0.99 1.86
CA LYS A 138 21.58 -1.59 2.64
C LYS A 138 21.10 -2.76 3.50
N ALA A 139 19.91 -2.67 4.10
CA ALA A 139 19.33 -3.78 4.86
C ALA A 139 19.10 -5.02 3.97
N LYS A 140 18.59 -4.84 2.74
CA LYS A 140 18.45 -5.92 1.74
C LYS A 140 19.79 -6.49 1.29
N GLU A 141 20.79 -5.65 1.09
CA GLU A 141 22.16 -6.08 0.74
C GLU A 141 22.78 -6.94 1.84
N VAL A 142 22.69 -6.48 3.10
CA VAL A 142 23.17 -7.23 4.26
C VAL A 142 22.43 -8.56 4.41
N ALA A 143 21.12 -8.58 4.24
CA ALA A 143 20.33 -9.81 4.24
C ALA A 143 20.81 -10.81 3.18
N ALA A 144 21.03 -10.35 1.95
CA ALA A 144 21.52 -11.19 0.85
C ALA A 144 22.96 -11.70 1.08
N LYS A 145 23.85 -10.85 1.59
CA LYS A 145 25.25 -11.19 1.91
C LYS A 145 25.34 -12.37 2.88
N TYR A 146 24.55 -12.35 3.93
CA TYR A 146 24.63 -13.37 4.96
C TYR A 146 23.74 -14.59 4.70
N SER A 147 22.72 -14.50 3.82
CA SER A 147 21.95 -15.66 3.37
C SER A 147 22.78 -16.57 2.45
N GLN A 148 23.66 -15.98 1.61
CA GLN A 148 24.55 -16.75 0.74
C GLN A 148 25.67 -17.45 1.51
N SER A 149 26.14 -16.87 2.64
CA SER A 149 27.18 -17.49 3.46
C SER A 149 26.70 -18.72 4.24
N SER A 150 25.40 -18.84 4.50
CA SER A 150 24.81 -20.01 5.17
C SER A 150 24.61 -21.22 4.25
N SER A 151 24.55 -21.01 2.93
CA SER A 151 24.40 -22.10 1.95
C SER A 151 25.72 -22.75 1.53
N SER A 152 26.88 -22.14 1.83
CA SER A 152 28.19 -22.65 1.46
C SER A 152 28.86 -23.53 2.54
N SER A 153 28.27 -23.65 3.73
CA SER A 153 28.83 -24.43 4.83
C SER A 153 28.22 -25.83 5.00
N SER A 154 27.31 -26.27 4.14
CA SER A 154 26.66 -27.59 4.22
C SER A 154 27.14 -28.63 3.18
N SER A 155 28.26 -28.39 2.50
CA SER A 155 28.80 -29.31 1.50
C SER A 155 30.23 -29.77 1.79
N SER A 156 30.50 -30.30 3.00
CA SER A 156 31.70 -31.10 3.21
C SER A 156 31.58 -31.97 4.46
N GLU A 157 30.86 -33.08 4.31
CA GLU A 157 31.18 -34.35 4.98
C GLU A 157 30.39 -35.46 4.31
N LYS A 158 31.00 -35.99 3.24
CA LYS A 158 30.70 -37.35 2.80
C LYS A 158 32.02 -38.08 2.78
N LYS A 159 32.28 -38.90 3.82
CA LYS A 159 33.28 -39.88 3.79
C LYS A 159 32.62 -41.26 3.73
N GLU A 160 33.08 -41.98 2.72
CA GLU A 160 32.87 -43.33 2.36
C GLU A 160 32.89 -44.34 3.52
N ASP A 161 32.07 -45.39 3.45
CA ASP A 161 32.60 -46.75 3.33
C ASP A 161 31.52 -47.79 3.01
N SER A 162 31.80 -48.50 1.95
CA SER A 162 31.69 -49.88 1.51
C SER A 162 30.50 -50.80 1.85
N SER A 163 30.01 -51.34 0.72
CA SER A 163 29.75 -52.78 0.42
C SER A 163 28.68 -53.51 1.26
N ASP A 164 27.69 -54.08 0.67
CA ASP A 164 27.70 -55.39 -0.01
C ASP A 164 26.24 -55.83 -0.27
N ASP A 165 26.00 -56.20 -1.48
CA ASP A 165 25.34 -57.42 -2.01
C ASP A 165 23.93 -57.83 -1.65
N SER A 166 23.28 -58.30 -2.73
CA SER A 166 22.20 -59.32 -2.85
C SER A 166 20.77 -58.87 -3.00
N ASP A 167 20.31 -58.76 -4.19
CA ASP A 167 19.53 -59.75 -4.98
C ASP A 167 18.05 -59.94 -4.61
N SER A 168 17.30 -59.99 -5.68
CA SER A 168 16.08 -60.76 -5.94
C SER A 168 14.72 -60.05 -5.88
N ASP A 169 14.23 -59.72 -7.05
CA ASP A 169 13.14 -60.39 -7.77
C ASP A 169 11.70 -60.04 -7.38
N GLY A 170 10.95 -59.73 -8.39
CA GLY A 170 9.55 -60.17 -8.51
C GLY A 170 8.48 -59.08 -8.66
N THR A 171 8.21 -58.72 -9.93
CA THR A 171 6.89 -58.79 -10.59
C THR A 171 5.67 -58.30 -9.77
N GLU A 172 4.80 -57.55 -10.28
CA GLU A 172 3.90 -57.47 -11.41
C GLU A 172 2.80 -56.45 -11.08
N LYS A 173 2.48 -55.59 -12.04
CA LYS A 173 1.20 -55.30 -12.68
C LYS A 173 -0.08 -55.25 -11.83
N THR A 174 -0.83 -54.20 -12.00
CA THR A 174 -2.01 -53.97 -12.84
C THR A 174 -2.68 -52.68 -12.38
N ASP A 175 -2.89 -51.72 -13.25
CA ASP A 175 -4.08 -51.43 -14.06
C ASP A 175 -5.37 -51.23 -13.26
N ASP A 176 -5.95 -50.11 -13.37
CA ASP A 176 -7.27 -49.84 -14.03
C ASP A 176 -7.86 -48.52 -13.50
N SER A 177 -7.99 -47.56 -14.33
CA SER A 177 -9.13 -47.03 -15.08
C SER A 177 -10.33 -46.50 -14.30
N SER A 178 -10.66 -45.33 -14.80
CA SER A 178 -12.03 -44.79 -15.03
C SER A 178 -12.77 -44.25 -13.79
N ASP A 179 -13.59 -43.29 -13.84
CA ASP A 179 -14.23 -42.51 -14.92
C ASP A 179 -15.10 -41.43 -14.28
N THR A 180 -15.21 -40.31 -14.97
CA THR A 180 -16.39 -39.45 -15.14
C THR A 180 -17.43 -39.28 -14.02
N GLU A 181 -17.84 -38.04 -13.73
CA GLU A 181 -19.07 -37.31 -14.21
C GLU A 181 -19.19 -35.98 -13.43
N LYS A 182 -19.18 -34.89 -14.00
CA LYS A 182 -20.11 -33.96 -14.65
C LYS A 182 -21.57 -34.03 -14.17
N THR A 183 -22.03 -33.02 -13.49
CA THR A 183 -23.39 -32.49 -13.62
C THR A 183 -23.41 -30.99 -13.34
N GLU A 184 -23.89 -30.33 -14.35
CA GLU A 184 -24.45 -29.00 -14.43
C GLU A 184 -25.85 -28.98 -13.77
N ASP A 185 -26.37 -27.75 -13.77
CA ASP A 185 -27.77 -27.31 -13.58
C ASP A 185 -28.06 -26.73 -12.20
N ASP A 186 -28.66 -25.63 -12.03
CA ASP A 186 -29.47 -24.65 -12.75
C ASP A 186 -30.26 -23.87 -11.69
N GLU A 187 -30.46 -22.59 -11.95
CA GLU A 187 -31.60 -21.72 -11.62
C GLU A 187 -32.23 -21.69 -10.19
N ASP A 188 -32.22 -20.55 -9.53
CA ASP A 188 -33.37 -19.60 -9.42
C ASP A 188 -32.94 -18.26 -8.79
#